data_976e4ac8620563d6c88ae172d259d079
#
_entry.id   976e4ac8620563d6c88ae172d259d079
#
_cell.length_a   1.000
_cell.length_b   1.000
_cell.length_c   1.000
_cell.angle_alpha   90.00
_cell.angle_beta   90.00
_cell.angle_gamma   90.00
#
_symmetry.space_group_name_H-M   'P 1'
#
loop_
_entity.id
_entity.type
_entity.pdbx_description
1 polymer ?
#
loop_
_entity_poly.entity_id
_entity_poly.type
_entity_poly.pdbx_seq_one_letter_code
_entity_poly.pdbx_strand_id
1 'polypeptide(L)'
;MRGVYIAASEIETCLGYGVEANHARMFACDVVDRDVCLVQNSCEAADLRLLAERLPACYESEYGRFPLGKMEDGDSGVNELSRLENKLLRCCEAVLEKGKVGLDERRKLGLIFASTKGNIDALGQPGAAHEEVSLTGTSERLAARLGITGGVATVSQACISALSALILARRWLLFEGYEQVLVCAGDELGAFICEGFASLKSLDSGQAKPFDINRKGLNLGEGVGAMLLSSAPVEYAPGFTFNIAGGATTNDANHLSAPSRTGKPLAVAITRAMEEAWVRADDLAFVSPHGTATLYNDEMESKAYALAHLSSVPAVGYKGFLGHTLGACGLVELALMLEAMKGGVIPRTYGFCKRGTPEPMGVLNQEQPIAGNAMLKTASGFGGCNAAVVVRHEQAHGGTVRNLSIANPIARNQNFTTIAAHKLEVLRRVRIASGEVRVDGEVVYSLADTVFPEFIRGAKIPDEGIGKRFGRMDEQCQLGVVAGQYLVKGYGKELKPEETCVVLMNRHGSLNSDIKHQESLGLGRMGSPSTFLYTLPSTVLGELCVCFGWQGENIFLLENEPNGQAWQRAHRIVERCSYASHAVVGWCDYLQGEYLAEFELIRLK
;
A
#
# COMPACT_ATOMS: atom_id res chain seq x y z
N MET A 1 -5.00 17.12 -22.80
CA MET A 1 -4.41 15.87 -22.21
C MET A 1 -5.35 15.40 -21.12
N ARG A 2 -5.58 14.09 -21.00
CA ARG A 2 -6.30 13.56 -19.85
C ARG A 2 -5.37 13.64 -18.64
N GLY A 3 -5.83 14.26 -17.56
CA GLY A 3 -5.16 14.27 -16.27
C GLY A 3 -5.82 13.28 -15.31
N VAL A 4 -5.33 13.22 -14.06
CA VAL A 4 -5.96 12.42 -12.99
C VAL A 4 -6.14 13.33 -11.77
N TYR A 5 -7.30 13.93 -11.69
CA TYR A 5 -7.61 14.96 -10.71
C TYR A 5 -8.31 14.37 -9.49
N ILE A 6 -7.96 14.87 -8.31
CA ILE A 6 -8.61 14.49 -7.05
C ILE A 6 -9.82 15.40 -6.88
N ALA A 7 -11.02 14.83 -6.97
CA ALA A 7 -12.28 15.57 -6.85
C ALA A 7 -12.69 15.76 -5.38
N ALA A 8 -12.49 14.75 -4.56
CA ALA A 8 -12.81 14.78 -3.13
C ALA A 8 -12.03 13.72 -2.38
N SER A 9 -11.85 13.91 -1.07
CA SER A 9 -11.36 12.89 -0.14
C SER A 9 -12.08 12.97 1.19
N GLU A 10 -12.09 11.84 1.91
CA GLU A 10 -12.61 11.73 3.27
C GLU A 10 -11.86 10.64 4.02
N ILE A 11 -11.63 10.84 5.33
CA ILE A 11 -10.95 9.86 6.19
C ILE A 11 -11.61 9.78 7.56
N GLU A 12 -11.42 8.64 8.21
CA GLU A 12 -11.67 8.45 9.64
C GLU A 12 -10.44 7.75 10.25
N THR A 13 -9.96 8.29 11.37
CA THR A 13 -8.81 7.75 12.11
C THR A 13 -9.05 7.86 13.61
N CYS A 14 -8.07 7.51 14.43
CA CYS A 14 -8.13 7.73 15.88
C CYS A 14 -8.32 9.23 16.27
N LEU A 15 -8.02 10.16 15.37
CA LEU A 15 -8.27 11.58 15.57
C LEU A 15 -9.72 11.98 15.23
N GLY A 16 -10.53 11.09 14.69
CA GLY A 16 -11.95 11.27 14.41
C GLY A 16 -12.33 11.18 12.94
N TYR A 17 -13.58 11.58 12.63
CA TYR A 17 -14.12 11.61 11.28
C TYR A 17 -13.94 12.99 10.64
N GLY A 18 -13.59 13.03 9.36
CA GLY A 18 -13.41 14.24 8.56
C GLY A 18 -11.94 14.60 8.34
N VAL A 19 -11.55 14.91 7.08
CA VAL A 19 -10.14 15.27 6.74
C VAL A 19 -9.75 16.54 7.47
N GLU A 20 -10.59 17.59 7.41
CA GLU A 20 -10.34 18.86 8.07
C GLU A 20 -10.24 18.72 9.58
N ALA A 21 -11.12 17.89 10.20
CA ALA A 21 -11.08 17.65 11.64
C ALA A 21 -9.82 16.92 12.09
N ASN A 22 -9.36 15.92 11.32
CA ASN A 22 -8.11 15.22 11.58
C ASN A 22 -6.91 16.17 11.47
N HIS A 23 -6.87 16.99 10.42
CA HIS A 23 -5.82 17.98 10.22
C HIS A 23 -5.78 19.01 11.36
N ALA A 24 -6.93 19.58 11.74
CA ALA A 24 -7.01 20.54 12.84
C ALA A 24 -6.55 19.93 14.19
N ARG A 25 -6.92 18.68 14.47
CA ARG A 25 -6.51 17.98 15.69
C ARG A 25 -5.02 17.68 15.75
N MET A 26 -4.35 17.47 14.62
CA MET A 26 -2.89 17.33 14.58
C MET A 26 -2.20 18.59 15.09
N PHE A 27 -2.66 19.78 14.69
CA PHE A 27 -2.13 21.05 15.21
C PHE A 27 -2.49 21.28 16.68
N ALA A 28 -3.66 20.84 17.14
CA ALA A 28 -4.05 20.92 18.55
C ALA A 28 -3.17 20.01 19.44
N CYS A 29 -2.78 18.84 18.98
CA CYS A 29 -1.82 17.97 19.68
C CYS A 29 -0.47 18.67 19.88
N ASP A 30 -0.06 19.51 18.93
CA ASP A 30 1.17 20.28 19.02
C ASP A 30 1.14 21.32 20.15
N VAL A 31 -0.01 21.93 20.42
CA VAL A 31 -0.16 22.91 21.52
C VAL A 31 0.00 22.23 22.87
N VAL A 32 -0.63 21.07 23.07
CA VAL A 32 -0.57 20.33 24.34
C VAL A 32 0.86 19.82 24.64
N ASP A 33 1.59 19.40 23.62
CA ASP A 33 2.96 18.86 23.79
C ASP A 33 3.99 19.96 24.07
N ARG A 34 3.81 21.16 23.50
CA ARG A 34 4.61 22.35 23.86
C ARG A 34 4.41 22.73 25.33
N ASP A 35 3.16 22.63 25.80
CA ASP A 35 2.82 22.96 27.18
C ASP A 35 3.29 21.89 28.16
N VAL A 36 3.30 20.61 27.81
CA VAL A 36 3.85 19.54 28.68
C VAL A 36 5.38 19.66 28.83
N CYS A 37 6.09 20.14 27.81
CA CYS A 37 7.53 20.45 27.94
C CYS A 37 7.80 21.80 28.63
N LEU A 38 6.85 22.74 28.67
CA LEU A 38 7.01 24.08 29.22
C LEU A 38 6.13 24.36 30.46
N VAL A 39 5.11 23.55 30.70
CA VAL A 39 4.09 23.80 31.72
C VAL A 39 4.03 22.70 32.76
N GLN A 40 5.00 22.69 33.63
CA GLN A 40 4.68 22.30 34.99
C GLN A 40 3.82 23.35 35.73
N ASN A 41 3.41 24.42 35.10
CA ASN A 41 2.85 25.56 35.84
C ASN A 41 1.65 26.34 35.29
N SER A 42 0.91 25.98 34.22
CA SER A 42 -0.41 26.60 33.97
C SER A 42 -1.12 26.11 32.72
N CYS A 43 -2.02 25.16 32.81
CA CYS A 43 -3.17 25.00 31.93
C CYS A 43 -4.33 24.32 32.68
N GLU A 44 -5.55 24.75 32.42
CA GLU A 44 -6.70 24.23 33.14
C GLU A 44 -6.91 22.73 32.88
N ALA A 45 -7.06 21.98 33.96
CA ALA A 45 -7.10 20.52 34.01
C ALA A 45 -8.24 19.87 33.17
N ALA A 46 -9.13 20.67 32.59
CA ALA A 46 -10.24 20.20 31.78
C ALA A 46 -9.84 19.78 30.36
N ASP A 47 -8.95 20.55 29.70
CA ASP A 47 -8.52 20.26 28.32
C ASP A 47 -7.54 19.08 28.25
N LEU A 48 -6.72 18.93 29.31
CA LEU A 48 -5.82 17.78 29.46
C LEU A 48 -6.58 16.49 29.77
N ARG A 49 -7.74 16.57 30.46
CA ARG A 49 -8.61 15.41 30.70
C ARG A 49 -9.31 14.94 29.42
N LEU A 50 -9.81 15.83 28.58
CA LEU A 50 -10.42 15.50 27.29
C LEU A 50 -9.43 14.85 26.32
N LEU A 51 -8.16 15.24 26.36
CA LEU A 51 -7.08 14.60 25.58
C LEU A 51 -6.59 13.32 26.25
N ALA A 52 -6.51 13.27 27.57
CA ALA A 52 -6.12 12.07 28.32
C ALA A 52 -7.20 10.97 28.27
N GLU A 53 -8.50 11.34 28.21
CA GLU A 53 -9.61 10.40 27.97
C GLU A 53 -9.62 9.84 26.54
N ARG A 54 -8.90 10.49 25.61
CA ARG A 54 -8.69 10.07 24.22
C ARG A 54 -7.28 9.54 23.94
N LEU A 55 -6.45 9.35 24.98
CA LEU A 55 -5.18 8.63 24.84
C LEU A 55 -5.50 7.24 24.26
N PRO A 56 -4.68 6.79 23.30
CA PRO A 56 -4.97 5.58 22.54
C PRO A 56 -5.28 4.43 23.46
N ALA A 57 -6.30 3.65 23.11
CA ALA A 57 -6.51 2.36 23.71
C ALA A 57 -5.16 1.65 23.75
N CYS A 58 -4.83 1.02 24.87
CA CYS A 58 -3.61 0.24 24.97
C CYS A 58 -3.94 -1.21 24.70
N TYR A 59 -3.10 -1.86 23.90
CA TYR A 59 -3.10 -3.29 23.75
C TYR A 59 -2.11 -3.89 24.74
N GLU A 60 -2.59 -4.82 25.57
CA GLU A 60 -1.76 -5.59 26.50
C GLU A 60 -1.53 -6.99 25.92
N SER A 61 -0.29 -7.35 25.71
CA SER A 61 0.12 -8.68 25.33
C SER A 61 1.26 -9.15 26.22
N GLU A 62 1.63 -10.40 26.14
CA GLU A 62 2.82 -10.92 26.82
C GLU A 62 4.13 -10.28 26.34
N TYR A 63 4.12 -9.58 25.20
CA TYR A 63 5.25 -8.76 24.71
C TYR A 63 5.29 -7.35 25.31
N GLY A 64 4.24 -6.94 26.06
CA GLY A 64 4.16 -5.63 26.68
C GLY A 64 2.84 -4.91 26.46
N ARG A 65 2.79 -3.66 26.87
CA ARG A 65 1.67 -2.75 26.68
C ARG A 65 2.01 -1.75 25.60
N PHE A 66 1.16 -1.63 24.57
CA PHE A 66 1.41 -0.80 23.39
C PHE A 66 0.24 0.15 23.15
N PRO A 67 0.49 1.45 22.89
CA PRO A 67 -0.57 2.39 22.54
C PRO A 67 -1.11 2.09 21.13
N LEU A 68 -2.44 2.19 20.98
CA LEU A 68 -3.15 1.98 19.73
C LEU A 68 -3.95 3.21 19.34
N GLY A 69 -3.87 3.61 18.07
CA GLY A 69 -4.75 4.61 17.48
C GLY A 69 -6.05 3.96 16.98
N LYS A 70 -7.04 3.73 17.87
CA LYS A 70 -8.35 3.18 17.48
C LYS A 70 -9.32 4.27 17.05
N MET A 71 -10.11 3.99 16.01
CA MET A 71 -11.26 4.79 15.62
C MET A 71 -12.39 4.59 16.65
N GLU A 72 -13.25 5.60 16.81
CA GLU A 72 -14.44 5.50 17.66
C GLU A 72 -15.38 4.40 17.15
N ASP A 73 -16.01 3.66 18.07
CA ASP A 73 -17.08 2.73 17.72
C ASP A 73 -18.30 3.54 17.34
N GLY A 74 -18.66 3.52 16.04
CA GLY A 74 -19.91 4.08 15.56
C GLY A 74 -21.08 3.17 15.94
N ASP A 75 -22.31 3.71 15.90
CA ASP A 75 -23.53 2.92 16.08
C ASP A 75 -23.51 1.72 15.13
N SER A 76 -23.47 0.52 15.68
CA SER A 76 -23.70 -0.71 14.94
C SER A 76 -25.20 -0.79 14.65
N GLY A 77 -25.65 0.04 13.70
CA GLY A 77 -27.00 -0.07 13.15
C GLY A 77 -27.23 -1.50 12.65
N VAL A 78 -28.47 -1.92 12.61
CA VAL A 78 -28.95 -3.24 12.15
C VAL A 78 -28.62 -3.44 10.65
N ASN A 79 -27.33 -3.46 10.32
CA ASN A 79 -26.84 -3.66 8.95
C ASN A 79 -25.99 -4.94 8.90
N GLU A 80 -26.15 -5.70 7.84
CA GLU A 80 -25.37 -6.90 7.49
C GLU A 80 -23.87 -6.60 7.22
N LEU A 81 -23.43 -5.35 7.40
CA LEU A 81 -22.05 -4.90 7.16
C LEU A 81 -21.22 -4.91 8.45
N SER A 82 -19.94 -5.26 8.32
CA SER A 82 -18.97 -5.17 9.42
C SER A 82 -18.73 -3.71 9.86
N ARG A 83 -18.06 -3.54 11.01
CA ARG A 83 -17.62 -2.22 11.49
C ARG A 83 -16.73 -1.52 10.43
N LEU A 84 -15.77 -2.21 9.86
CA LEU A 84 -14.90 -1.68 8.80
C LEU A 84 -15.70 -1.25 7.58
N GLU A 85 -16.60 -2.08 7.09
CA GLU A 85 -17.43 -1.80 5.92
C GLU A 85 -18.34 -0.61 6.12
N ASN A 86 -18.94 -0.46 7.30
CA ASN A 86 -19.76 0.70 7.65
C ASN A 86 -18.94 2.00 7.63
N LYS A 87 -17.73 1.99 8.18
CA LYS A 87 -16.83 3.16 8.15
C LYS A 87 -16.37 3.51 6.74
N LEU A 88 -16.01 2.50 5.95
CA LEU A 88 -15.67 2.67 4.53
C LEU A 88 -16.84 3.22 3.73
N LEU A 89 -18.04 2.68 3.92
CA LEU A 89 -19.28 3.15 3.27
C LEU A 89 -19.54 4.62 3.58
N ARG A 90 -19.42 5.02 4.85
CA ARG A 90 -19.57 6.41 5.28
C ARG A 90 -18.59 7.36 4.58
N CYS A 91 -17.30 7.00 4.52
CA CYS A 91 -16.30 7.80 3.81
C CYS A 91 -16.59 7.86 2.30
N CYS A 92 -16.99 6.74 1.69
CA CYS A 92 -17.33 6.69 0.26
C CYS A 92 -18.54 7.56 -0.08
N GLU A 93 -19.62 7.48 0.71
CA GLU A 93 -20.83 8.29 0.49
C GLU A 93 -20.51 9.79 0.62
N ALA A 94 -19.75 10.19 1.65
CA ALA A 94 -19.33 11.58 1.82
C ALA A 94 -18.50 12.10 0.64
N VAL A 95 -17.61 11.27 0.10
CA VAL A 95 -16.80 11.62 -1.08
C VAL A 95 -17.66 11.74 -2.32
N LEU A 96 -18.62 10.83 -2.53
CA LEU A 96 -19.55 10.89 -3.66
C LEU A 96 -20.48 12.11 -3.57
N GLU A 97 -20.92 12.48 -2.37
CA GLU A 97 -21.69 13.71 -2.12
C GLU A 97 -20.87 14.97 -2.43
N LYS A 98 -19.64 15.06 -1.88
CA LYS A 98 -18.72 16.17 -2.16
C LYS A 98 -18.42 16.28 -3.67
N GLY A 99 -18.24 15.16 -4.35
CA GLY A 99 -18.02 15.06 -5.79
C GLY A 99 -19.28 15.25 -6.64
N LYS A 100 -20.46 15.40 -6.00
CA LYS A 100 -21.79 15.55 -6.65
C LYS A 100 -22.11 14.41 -7.62
N VAL A 101 -21.74 13.18 -7.28
CA VAL A 101 -21.94 12.00 -8.12
C VAL A 101 -23.33 11.43 -7.89
N GLY A 102 -24.21 11.56 -8.88
CA GLY A 102 -25.58 11.03 -8.84
C GLY A 102 -25.63 9.49 -9.02
N LEU A 103 -26.80 8.89 -8.71
CA LEU A 103 -26.96 7.43 -8.76
C LEU A 103 -26.69 6.83 -10.15
N ASP A 104 -27.08 7.52 -11.24
CA ASP A 104 -26.81 7.04 -12.61
C ASP A 104 -25.34 7.11 -12.99
N GLU A 105 -24.62 8.09 -12.45
CA GLU A 105 -23.18 8.24 -12.64
C GLU A 105 -22.40 7.18 -11.85
N ARG A 106 -22.87 6.81 -10.66
CA ARG A 106 -22.27 5.75 -9.83
C ARG A 106 -22.17 4.42 -10.58
N ARG A 107 -23.13 4.10 -11.45
CA ARG A 107 -23.10 2.86 -12.25
C ARG A 107 -21.89 2.77 -13.20
N LYS A 108 -21.32 3.90 -13.58
CA LYS A 108 -20.16 3.98 -14.48
C LYS A 108 -18.83 4.13 -13.75
N LEU A 109 -18.87 4.35 -12.43
CA LEU A 109 -17.65 4.45 -11.62
C LEU A 109 -16.86 3.15 -11.62
N GLY A 110 -15.52 3.28 -11.65
CA GLY A 110 -14.66 2.22 -11.15
C GLY A 110 -14.54 2.30 -9.63
N LEU A 111 -14.52 1.17 -8.95
CA LEU A 111 -14.20 1.06 -7.52
C LEU A 111 -12.91 0.27 -7.33
N ILE A 112 -11.96 0.83 -6.58
CA ILE A 112 -10.77 0.09 -6.16
C ILE A 112 -10.72 0.11 -4.64
N PHE A 113 -10.82 -1.08 -4.05
CA PHE A 113 -10.67 -1.28 -2.61
C PHE A 113 -9.26 -1.73 -2.27
N ALA A 114 -8.69 -1.19 -1.19
CA ALA A 114 -7.36 -1.54 -0.70
C ALA A 114 -7.37 -1.82 0.80
N SER A 115 -6.80 -2.95 1.19
CA SER A 115 -6.66 -3.33 2.60
C SER A 115 -5.56 -4.38 2.76
N THR A 116 -4.98 -4.49 3.94
CA THR A 116 -4.08 -5.61 4.25
C THR A 116 -4.86 -6.86 4.64
N LYS A 117 -5.95 -6.69 5.40
CA LYS A 117 -6.65 -7.78 6.07
C LYS A 117 -8.17 -7.73 5.99
N GLY A 118 -8.77 -6.57 5.69
CA GLY A 118 -10.23 -6.44 5.70
C GLY A 118 -10.83 -6.85 7.06
N ASN A 119 -11.85 -7.70 7.01
CA ASN A 119 -12.62 -8.17 8.16
C ASN A 119 -11.96 -9.38 8.88
N ILE A 120 -10.64 -9.41 9.03
CA ILE A 120 -9.91 -10.59 9.52
C ILE A 120 -10.38 -11.07 10.91
N ASP A 121 -10.85 -10.16 11.77
CA ASP A 121 -11.34 -10.52 13.11
C ASP A 121 -12.59 -11.41 13.07
N ALA A 122 -13.34 -11.42 11.97
CA ALA A 122 -14.45 -12.35 11.76
C ALA A 122 -13.97 -13.81 11.74
N LEU A 123 -12.72 -14.08 11.33
CA LEU A 123 -12.16 -15.44 11.28
C LEU A 123 -12.15 -16.14 12.65
N GLY A 124 -12.07 -15.39 13.75
CA GLY A 124 -12.14 -15.89 15.11
C GLY A 124 -13.56 -16.14 15.65
N GLN A 125 -14.60 -15.76 14.89
CA GLN A 125 -16.00 -15.90 15.33
C GLN A 125 -16.52 -17.32 15.05
N PRO A 126 -17.27 -17.93 15.99
CA PRO A 126 -17.87 -19.22 15.76
C PRO A 126 -18.85 -19.21 14.57
N GLY A 127 -18.61 -20.04 13.57
CA GLY A 127 -19.47 -20.17 12.40
C GLY A 127 -19.25 -19.13 11.32
N ALA A 128 -18.22 -18.30 11.42
CA ALA A 128 -17.86 -17.36 10.36
C ALA A 128 -17.53 -18.08 9.05
N ALA A 129 -18.16 -17.64 7.97
CA ALA A 129 -17.84 -18.15 6.64
C ALA A 129 -16.57 -17.49 6.09
N HIS A 130 -15.82 -18.19 5.25
CA HIS A 130 -14.62 -17.64 4.61
C HIS A 130 -14.94 -16.40 3.76
N GLU A 131 -16.16 -16.29 3.23
CA GLU A 131 -16.64 -15.13 2.48
C GLU A 131 -16.70 -13.85 3.32
N GLU A 132 -16.90 -13.95 4.64
CA GLU A 132 -16.96 -12.79 5.53
C GLU A 132 -15.59 -12.11 5.68
N VAL A 133 -14.51 -12.88 5.63
CA VAL A 133 -13.12 -12.38 5.69
C VAL A 133 -12.54 -12.08 4.30
N SER A 134 -13.26 -12.42 3.24
CA SER A 134 -12.82 -12.19 1.86
C SER A 134 -12.71 -10.71 1.54
N LEU A 135 -11.53 -10.29 1.09
CA LEU A 135 -11.30 -8.91 0.64
C LEU A 135 -12.10 -8.58 -0.63
N THR A 136 -12.25 -9.54 -1.55
CA THR A 136 -13.11 -9.37 -2.73
C THR A 136 -14.57 -9.27 -2.31
N GLY A 137 -15.01 -10.08 -1.35
CA GLY A 137 -16.36 -9.98 -0.78
C GLY A 137 -16.64 -8.61 -0.17
N THR A 138 -15.68 -8.03 0.56
CA THR A 138 -15.81 -6.66 1.09
C THR A 138 -15.97 -5.64 -0.04
N SER A 139 -15.14 -5.70 -1.09
CA SER A 139 -15.24 -4.76 -2.21
C SER A 139 -16.55 -4.89 -2.97
N GLU A 140 -17.09 -6.11 -3.14
CA GLU A 140 -18.37 -6.37 -3.79
C GLU A 140 -19.56 -5.86 -2.96
N ARG A 141 -19.54 -6.08 -1.63
CA ARG A 141 -20.57 -5.54 -0.74
C ARG A 141 -20.60 -4.00 -0.76
N LEU A 142 -19.42 -3.37 -0.73
CA LEU A 142 -19.30 -1.91 -0.86
C LEU A 142 -19.83 -1.44 -2.22
N ALA A 143 -19.42 -2.06 -3.32
CA ALA A 143 -19.90 -1.72 -4.66
C ALA A 143 -21.43 -1.82 -4.77
N ALA A 144 -21.99 -2.91 -4.26
CA ALA A 144 -23.45 -3.13 -4.27
C ALA A 144 -24.19 -2.05 -3.47
N ARG A 145 -23.71 -1.70 -2.27
CA ARG A 145 -24.33 -0.66 -1.42
C ARG A 145 -24.22 0.74 -2.05
N LEU A 146 -23.10 1.03 -2.72
CA LEU A 146 -22.89 2.30 -3.40
C LEU A 146 -23.57 2.39 -4.77
N GLY A 147 -24.10 1.29 -5.30
CA GLY A 147 -24.70 1.23 -6.63
C GLY A 147 -23.67 1.30 -7.77
N ILE A 148 -22.45 0.85 -7.53
CA ILE A 148 -21.34 0.87 -8.50
C ILE A 148 -21.32 -0.46 -9.28
N THR A 149 -21.38 -0.37 -10.62
CA THR A 149 -21.34 -1.52 -11.54
C THR A 149 -20.31 -1.39 -12.66
N GLY A 150 -19.58 -0.28 -12.70
CA GLY A 150 -18.62 0.02 -13.78
C GLY A 150 -17.31 -0.79 -13.72
N GLY A 151 -17.04 -1.47 -12.63
CA GLY A 151 -15.88 -2.34 -12.44
C GLY A 151 -15.32 -2.23 -11.03
N VAL A 152 -14.88 -3.36 -10.49
CA VAL A 152 -14.33 -3.46 -9.13
C VAL A 152 -12.96 -4.11 -9.19
N ALA A 153 -12.00 -3.60 -8.43
CA ALA A 153 -10.71 -4.24 -8.18
C ALA A 153 -10.36 -4.22 -6.70
N THR A 154 -9.68 -5.25 -6.25
CA THR A 154 -9.20 -5.37 -4.88
C THR A 154 -7.69 -5.50 -4.85
N VAL A 155 -7.03 -4.60 -4.13
CA VAL A 155 -5.56 -4.54 -3.99
C VAL A 155 -5.18 -4.87 -2.57
N SER A 156 -4.29 -5.86 -2.38
CA SER A 156 -3.72 -6.15 -1.08
C SER A 156 -2.22 -6.36 -1.19
N GLN A 157 -1.46 -5.31 -0.88
CA GLN A 157 -0.02 -5.28 -1.03
C GLN A 157 0.64 -4.65 0.21
N ALA A 158 0.40 -5.29 1.35
CA ALA A 158 0.90 -4.83 2.64
C ALA A 158 0.64 -3.32 2.84
N CYS A 159 1.59 -2.58 3.41
CA CYS A 159 1.43 -1.16 3.73
C CYS A 159 1.35 -0.23 2.51
N ILE A 160 1.69 -0.71 1.30
CA ILE A 160 1.58 0.10 0.08
C ILE A 160 0.22 -0.04 -0.62
N SER A 161 -0.72 -0.84 -0.10
CA SER A 161 -1.99 -1.18 -0.75
C SER A 161 -2.73 0.03 -1.30
N ALA A 162 -2.91 1.08 -0.50
CA ALA A 162 -3.61 2.28 -0.93
C ALA A 162 -2.87 3.07 -2.02
N LEU A 163 -1.54 3.16 -1.96
CA LEU A 163 -0.77 3.82 -3.03
C LEU A 163 -0.79 3.00 -4.32
N SER A 164 -0.70 1.66 -4.23
CA SER A 164 -0.87 0.77 -5.39
C SER A 164 -2.26 0.91 -6.01
N ALA A 165 -3.31 1.05 -5.19
CA ALA A 165 -4.68 1.31 -5.65
C ALA A 165 -4.81 2.68 -6.36
N LEU A 166 -4.18 3.74 -5.85
CA LEU A 166 -4.16 5.05 -6.50
C LEU A 166 -3.41 5.01 -7.84
N ILE A 167 -2.29 4.29 -7.93
CA ILE A 167 -1.54 4.08 -9.17
C ILE A 167 -2.40 3.28 -10.18
N LEU A 168 -3.11 2.25 -9.74
CA LEU A 168 -4.02 1.49 -10.59
C LEU A 168 -5.20 2.35 -11.06
N ALA A 169 -5.81 3.14 -10.17
CA ALA A 169 -6.90 4.07 -10.53
C ALA A 169 -6.45 5.10 -11.58
N ARG A 170 -5.23 5.61 -11.43
CA ARG A 170 -4.64 6.51 -12.40
C ARG A 170 -4.55 5.85 -13.79
N ARG A 171 -4.17 4.59 -13.87
CA ARG A 171 -4.15 3.83 -15.15
C ARG A 171 -5.54 3.65 -15.73
N TRP A 172 -6.53 3.34 -14.92
CA TRP A 172 -7.91 3.20 -15.36
C TRP A 172 -8.44 4.48 -16.01
N LEU A 173 -8.17 5.64 -15.39
CA LEU A 173 -8.57 6.95 -15.91
C LEU A 173 -7.83 7.34 -17.19
N LEU A 174 -6.52 7.05 -17.27
CA LEU A 174 -5.71 7.43 -18.42
C LEU A 174 -5.91 6.51 -19.63
N PHE A 175 -6.08 5.19 -19.41
CA PHE A 175 -5.93 4.19 -20.47
C PHE A 175 -7.14 3.28 -20.65
N GLU A 176 -8.01 3.11 -19.65
CA GLU A 176 -9.10 2.15 -19.71
C GLU A 176 -10.49 2.79 -19.89
N GLY A 177 -10.53 4.10 -20.11
CA GLY A 177 -11.74 4.83 -20.48
C GLY A 177 -12.66 5.21 -19.34
N TYR A 178 -12.27 4.96 -18.08
CA TYR A 178 -13.03 5.48 -16.95
C TYR A 178 -12.98 7.00 -16.91
N GLU A 179 -14.12 7.62 -16.59
CA GLU A 179 -14.21 9.06 -16.35
C GLU A 179 -13.96 9.40 -14.89
N GLN A 180 -14.40 8.53 -13.99
CA GLN A 180 -14.19 8.65 -12.55
C GLN A 180 -13.89 7.29 -11.93
N VAL A 181 -13.06 7.27 -10.88
CA VAL A 181 -12.72 6.10 -10.08
C VAL A 181 -12.77 6.47 -8.60
N LEU A 182 -13.52 5.68 -7.83
CA LEU A 182 -13.52 5.75 -6.38
C LEU A 182 -12.48 4.79 -5.82
N VAL A 183 -11.50 5.30 -5.10
CA VAL A 183 -10.53 4.50 -4.34
C VAL A 183 -10.90 4.57 -2.88
N CYS A 184 -11.08 3.43 -2.22
CA CYS A 184 -11.26 3.37 -0.78
C CYS A 184 -10.26 2.40 -0.15
N ALA A 185 -9.83 2.72 1.06
CA ALA A 185 -8.85 1.91 1.78
C ALA A 185 -9.20 1.88 3.28
N GLY A 186 -8.97 0.74 3.93
CA GLY A 186 -9.24 0.64 5.35
C GLY A 186 -8.64 -0.58 6.00
N ASP A 187 -8.17 -0.41 7.22
CA ASP A 187 -7.74 -1.48 8.12
C ASP A 187 -8.12 -1.14 9.56
N GLU A 188 -8.54 -2.15 10.30
CA GLU A 188 -8.87 -2.12 11.74
C GLU A 188 -7.84 -2.92 12.54
N LEU A 189 -7.82 -2.71 13.85
CA LEU A 189 -6.93 -3.37 14.78
C LEU A 189 -7.69 -4.32 15.71
N GLY A 190 -7.44 -5.59 15.53
CA GLY A 190 -7.85 -6.65 16.44
C GLY A 190 -6.67 -7.41 17.02
N ALA A 191 -6.97 -8.45 17.78
CA ALA A 191 -5.94 -9.32 18.38
C ALA A 191 -5.02 -9.93 17.32
N PHE A 192 -5.58 -10.31 16.18
CA PHE A 192 -4.84 -10.90 15.06
C PHE A 192 -3.64 -10.02 14.62
N ILE A 193 -3.91 -8.74 14.39
CA ILE A 193 -2.90 -7.77 13.94
C ILE A 193 -1.95 -7.41 15.07
N CYS A 194 -2.49 -7.11 16.26
CA CYS A 194 -1.71 -6.63 17.40
C CYS A 194 -0.70 -7.67 17.87
N GLU A 195 -1.12 -8.94 18.04
CA GLU A 195 -0.22 -10.04 18.41
C GLU A 195 0.83 -10.32 17.32
N GLY A 196 0.42 -10.24 16.06
CA GLY A 196 1.34 -10.40 14.94
C GLY A 196 2.48 -9.39 14.99
N PHE A 197 2.18 -8.10 15.10
CA PHE A 197 3.21 -7.05 15.20
C PHE A 197 4.00 -7.09 16.51
N ALA A 198 3.37 -7.44 17.64
CA ALA A 198 4.04 -7.63 18.91
C ALA A 198 5.08 -8.76 18.82
N SER A 199 4.74 -9.88 18.17
CA SER A 199 5.64 -11.02 17.95
C SER A 199 6.90 -10.64 17.16
N LEU A 200 6.79 -9.69 16.22
CA LEU A 200 7.91 -9.15 15.43
C LEU A 200 8.81 -8.19 16.24
N LYS A 201 8.42 -7.83 17.46
CA LYS A 201 9.13 -6.85 18.31
C LYS A 201 9.36 -5.50 17.61
N SER A 202 8.38 -5.09 16.80
CA SER A 202 8.43 -3.86 16.02
C SER A 202 7.67 -2.69 16.66
N LEU A 203 6.91 -2.97 17.75
CA LEU A 203 6.11 -1.97 18.45
C LEU A 203 6.93 -1.21 19.49
N ASP A 204 6.66 0.09 19.63
CA ASP A 204 7.14 0.91 20.75
C ASP A 204 6.07 0.93 21.85
N SER A 205 6.50 0.75 23.11
CA SER A 205 5.64 0.89 24.29
C SER A 205 5.31 2.35 24.63
N GLY A 206 6.00 3.30 24.02
CA GLY A 206 5.74 4.73 24.12
C GLY A 206 5.27 5.30 22.79
N GLN A 207 5.42 6.61 22.63
CA GLN A 207 5.10 7.35 21.41
C GLN A 207 6.08 7.00 20.27
N ALA A 208 5.58 6.64 19.12
CA ALA A 208 6.37 6.48 17.90
C ALA A 208 7.04 7.80 17.50
N LYS A 209 8.33 7.75 17.18
CA LYS A 209 9.17 8.91 16.87
C LYS A 209 9.84 8.76 15.51
N PRO A 210 9.13 8.97 14.40
CA PRO A 210 9.69 8.80 13.07
C PRO A 210 11.00 9.58 12.89
N PHE A 211 12.05 8.90 12.42
CA PHE A 211 13.39 9.43 12.13
C PHE A 211 14.19 9.95 13.34
N ASP A 212 13.61 9.96 14.56
CA ASP A 212 14.29 10.44 15.76
C ASP A 212 15.38 9.48 16.22
N ILE A 213 16.39 10.04 16.92
CA ILE A 213 17.49 9.25 17.51
C ILE A 213 17.00 8.28 18.59
N ASN A 214 15.89 8.62 19.26
CA ASN A 214 15.28 7.81 20.32
C ASN A 214 14.15 6.92 19.83
N ARG A 215 13.98 6.74 18.49
CA ARG A 215 12.97 5.85 17.93
C ARG A 215 13.24 4.40 18.36
N LYS A 216 12.20 3.65 18.70
CA LYS A 216 12.31 2.26 19.13
C LYS A 216 11.39 1.31 18.38
N GLY A 217 10.38 1.83 17.71
CA GLY A 217 9.37 1.06 17.02
C GLY A 217 8.16 1.90 16.62
N LEU A 218 7.20 1.27 16.00
CA LEU A 218 5.96 1.89 15.56
C LEU A 218 4.85 1.79 16.62
N ASN A 219 3.84 2.64 16.50
CA ASN A 219 2.52 2.39 17.06
C ASN A 219 1.58 1.96 15.92
N LEU A 220 0.62 1.11 16.22
CA LEU A 220 -0.44 0.74 15.29
C LEU A 220 -1.58 1.76 15.35
N GLY A 221 -2.26 1.97 14.21
CA GLY A 221 -3.42 2.83 14.09
C GLY A 221 -4.48 2.19 13.20
N GLU A 222 -5.76 2.43 13.51
CA GLU A 222 -6.87 2.17 12.61
C GLU A 222 -7.05 3.36 11.68
N GLY A 223 -7.45 3.09 10.44
CA GLY A 223 -7.78 4.16 9.52
C GLY A 223 -8.56 3.65 8.33
N VAL A 224 -9.53 4.45 7.93
CA VAL A 224 -10.27 4.27 6.68
C VAL A 224 -10.27 5.58 5.90
N GLY A 225 -10.38 5.48 4.58
CA GLY A 225 -10.53 6.66 3.76
C GLY A 225 -11.04 6.34 2.37
N ALA A 226 -11.56 7.37 1.71
CA ALA A 226 -11.99 7.32 0.34
C ALA A 226 -11.49 8.55 -0.43
N MET A 227 -11.25 8.38 -1.73
CA MET A 227 -10.81 9.43 -2.63
C MET A 227 -11.47 9.24 -4.00
N LEU A 228 -12.18 10.25 -4.48
CA LEU A 228 -12.75 10.28 -5.82
C LEU A 228 -11.75 10.92 -6.80
N LEU A 229 -11.41 10.18 -7.84
CA LEU A 229 -10.53 10.62 -8.90
C LEU A 229 -11.33 10.86 -10.20
N SER A 230 -10.96 11.88 -10.97
CA SER A 230 -11.59 12.25 -12.22
C SER A 230 -10.58 12.40 -13.35
N SER A 231 -10.94 11.99 -14.57
CA SER A 231 -10.14 12.22 -15.79
C SER A 231 -10.25 13.65 -16.32
N ALA A 232 -11.23 14.43 -15.85
CA ALA A 232 -11.42 15.84 -16.16
C ALA A 232 -10.96 16.73 -15.02
N PRO A 233 -10.44 17.93 -15.30
CA PRO A 233 -10.08 18.90 -14.27
C PRO A 233 -11.28 19.22 -13.37
N VAL A 234 -11.04 19.16 -12.05
CA VAL A 234 -12.03 19.45 -11.02
C VAL A 234 -11.34 20.10 -9.82
N GLU A 235 -11.97 21.11 -9.23
CA GLU A 235 -11.48 21.69 -7.98
C GLU A 235 -11.77 20.73 -6.82
N TYR A 236 -10.75 20.46 -6.03
CA TYR A 236 -10.87 19.77 -4.73
C TYR A 236 -11.50 20.68 -3.68
N ALA A 237 -11.11 21.96 -3.71
CA ALA A 237 -11.65 23.05 -2.94
C ALA A 237 -11.51 24.35 -3.76
N PRO A 238 -12.23 25.43 -3.42
CA PRO A 238 -12.12 26.70 -4.15
C PRO A 238 -10.66 27.15 -4.30
N GLY A 239 -10.18 27.24 -5.54
CA GLY A 239 -8.81 27.62 -5.90
C GLY A 239 -7.77 26.48 -5.80
N PHE A 240 -8.16 25.25 -5.43
CA PHE A 240 -7.26 24.11 -5.31
C PHE A 240 -7.66 22.98 -6.25
N THR A 241 -6.83 22.75 -7.25
CA THR A 241 -6.91 21.61 -8.17
C THR A 241 -5.69 20.72 -7.97
N PHE A 242 -5.89 19.46 -7.61
CA PHE A 242 -4.83 18.48 -7.38
C PHE A 242 -4.84 17.41 -8.45
N ASN A 243 -3.67 17.09 -8.98
CA ASN A 243 -3.47 16.07 -10.01
C ASN A 243 -2.49 15.00 -9.50
N ILE A 244 -2.89 13.72 -9.52
CA ILE A 244 -1.96 12.59 -9.34
C ILE A 244 -1.12 12.50 -10.62
N ALA A 245 0.00 13.18 -10.63
CA ALA A 245 0.82 13.39 -11.81
C ALA A 245 1.73 12.21 -12.14
N GLY A 246 2.18 11.46 -11.15
CA GLY A 246 3.05 10.31 -11.35
C GLY A 246 2.92 9.27 -10.23
N GLY A 247 3.29 8.03 -10.55
CA GLY A 247 3.28 6.96 -9.57
C GLY A 247 4.06 5.73 -10.03
N ALA A 248 4.83 5.13 -9.11
CA ALA A 248 5.64 3.96 -9.40
C ALA A 248 5.71 3.02 -8.19
N THR A 249 5.85 1.73 -8.46
CA THR A 249 6.18 0.71 -7.46
C THR A 249 7.49 0.00 -7.80
N THR A 250 8.16 -0.54 -6.79
CA THR A 250 9.36 -1.39 -6.91
C THR A 250 9.37 -2.43 -5.82
N ASN A 251 10.28 -3.42 -5.91
CA ASN A 251 10.50 -4.37 -4.84
C ASN A 251 11.98 -4.39 -4.41
N ASP A 252 12.22 -4.54 -3.12
CA ASP A 252 13.57 -4.64 -2.56
C ASP A 252 14.31 -5.91 -2.98
N ALA A 253 13.56 -6.99 -3.25
CA ALA A 253 14.09 -8.32 -3.56
C ALA A 253 15.18 -8.79 -2.57
N ASN A 254 15.01 -8.45 -1.30
CA ASN A 254 16.04 -8.68 -0.27
C ASN A 254 15.56 -9.61 0.85
N HIS A 255 14.48 -9.24 1.54
CA HIS A 255 13.93 -10.00 2.68
C HIS A 255 12.46 -9.65 2.87
N LEU A 256 11.64 -10.59 3.41
CA LEU A 256 10.21 -10.35 3.59
C LEU A 256 9.87 -9.26 4.62
N SER A 257 10.59 -9.21 5.73
CA SER A 257 10.30 -8.29 6.84
C SER A 257 11.35 -7.21 7.07
N ALA A 258 12.51 -7.31 6.43
CA ALA A 258 13.57 -6.32 6.55
C ALA A 258 13.69 -5.53 5.25
N PRO A 259 13.77 -4.19 5.32
CA PRO A 259 13.90 -3.35 4.14
C PRO A 259 15.28 -3.51 3.47
N SER A 260 15.43 -2.99 2.27
CA SER A 260 16.71 -2.88 1.58
C SER A 260 17.75 -2.18 2.45
N ARG A 261 18.97 -2.70 2.48
CA ARG A 261 20.07 -2.04 3.19
C ARG A 261 20.59 -0.78 2.50
N THR A 262 20.31 -0.63 1.23
CA THR A 262 20.81 0.46 0.39
C THR A 262 19.81 1.57 0.15
N GLY A 263 18.51 1.30 0.26
CA GLY A 263 17.43 2.21 -0.12
C GLY A 263 17.26 2.40 -1.64
N LYS A 264 18.07 1.72 -2.46
CA LYS A 264 18.05 1.90 -3.92
C LYS A 264 16.69 1.62 -4.57
N PRO A 265 15.96 0.51 -4.25
CA PRO A 265 14.67 0.26 -4.89
C PRO A 265 13.63 1.34 -4.60
N LEU A 266 13.54 1.84 -3.35
CA LEU A 266 12.65 2.96 -3.03
C LEU A 266 13.09 4.24 -3.77
N ALA A 267 14.40 4.53 -3.86
CA ALA A 267 14.90 5.66 -4.65
C ALA A 267 14.50 5.56 -6.12
N VAL A 268 14.52 4.36 -6.71
CA VAL A 268 14.05 4.11 -8.08
C VAL A 268 12.54 4.39 -8.20
N ALA A 269 11.71 3.96 -7.24
CA ALA A 269 10.28 4.27 -7.24
C ALA A 269 10.04 5.79 -7.18
N ILE A 270 10.76 6.50 -6.29
CA ILE A 270 10.69 7.95 -6.16
C ILE A 270 11.06 8.63 -7.49
N THR A 271 12.21 8.27 -8.07
CA THR A 271 12.71 8.87 -9.31
C THR A 271 11.72 8.66 -10.45
N ARG A 272 11.23 7.43 -10.64
CA ARG A 272 10.23 7.11 -11.70
C ARG A 272 8.93 7.89 -11.52
N ALA A 273 8.41 8.00 -10.29
CA ALA A 273 7.20 8.78 -10.01
C ALA A 273 7.40 10.27 -10.29
N MET A 274 8.57 10.84 -9.95
CA MET A 274 8.92 12.23 -10.22
C MET A 274 9.15 12.49 -11.71
N GLU A 275 9.82 11.57 -12.41
CA GLU A 275 10.00 11.64 -13.87
C GLU A 275 8.67 11.62 -14.60
N GLU A 276 7.75 10.71 -14.23
CA GLU A 276 6.42 10.63 -14.81
C GLU A 276 5.60 11.90 -14.55
N ALA A 277 5.77 12.49 -13.36
CA ALA A 277 5.12 13.75 -12.97
C ALA A 277 5.77 15.02 -13.56
N TRP A 278 6.94 14.92 -14.17
CA TRP A 278 7.76 16.07 -14.57
C TRP A 278 8.03 17.05 -13.40
N VAL A 279 8.37 16.48 -12.23
CA VAL A 279 8.62 17.21 -10.98
C VAL A 279 10.08 17.03 -10.59
N ARG A 280 10.75 18.12 -10.23
CA ARG A 280 12.09 18.13 -9.65
C ARG A 280 12.01 18.37 -8.14
N ALA A 281 13.11 18.17 -7.43
CA ALA A 281 13.21 18.42 -6.00
C ALA A 281 12.75 19.84 -5.60
N ASP A 282 13.12 20.84 -6.39
CA ASP A 282 12.77 22.26 -6.16
C ASP A 282 11.28 22.57 -6.36
N ASP A 283 10.54 21.71 -7.03
CA ASP A 283 9.10 21.86 -7.24
C ASP A 283 8.30 21.28 -6.05
N LEU A 284 8.95 20.43 -5.22
CA LEU A 284 8.31 19.79 -4.09
C LEU A 284 8.15 20.78 -2.92
N ALA A 285 6.92 20.97 -2.49
CA ALA A 285 6.61 21.69 -1.27
C ALA A 285 7.08 20.90 -0.04
N PHE A 286 6.77 19.63 -0.02
CA PHE A 286 7.20 18.68 1.01
C PHE A 286 7.00 17.24 0.57
N VAL A 287 7.55 16.33 1.35
CA VAL A 287 7.40 14.89 1.16
C VAL A 287 6.82 14.24 2.42
N SER A 288 6.05 13.17 2.25
CA SER A 288 5.63 12.30 3.35
C SER A 288 6.24 10.91 3.12
N PRO A 289 7.33 10.60 3.83
CA PRO A 289 7.92 9.27 3.83
C PRO A 289 7.03 8.26 4.55
N HIS A 290 7.38 6.98 4.50
CA HIS A 290 6.66 5.94 5.25
C HIS A 290 6.80 6.15 6.76
N GLY A 291 8.02 6.39 7.25
CA GLY A 291 8.30 6.90 8.59
C GLY A 291 7.69 6.09 9.73
N THR A 292 8.07 4.82 9.86
CA THR A 292 7.50 3.90 10.86
C THR A 292 8.10 4.05 12.26
N ALA A 293 9.13 4.86 12.45
CA ALA A 293 9.92 4.94 13.67
C ALA A 293 10.67 3.64 14.03
N THR A 294 10.73 2.67 13.13
CA THR A 294 11.58 1.50 13.29
C THR A 294 12.99 1.80 12.80
N LEU A 295 13.99 1.18 13.44
CA LEU A 295 15.41 1.49 13.16
C LEU A 295 15.73 1.31 11.67
N TYR A 296 15.45 0.15 11.12
CA TYR A 296 15.89 -0.21 9.78
C TYR A 296 15.10 0.46 8.66
N ASN A 297 13.78 0.66 8.85
CA ASN A 297 12.97 1.34 7.83
C ASN A 297 13.39 2.79 7.67
N ASP A 298 13.49 3.53 8.79
CA ASP A 298 13.84 4.95 8.73
C ASP A 298 15.28 5.17 8.22
N GLU A 299 16.20 4.23 8.51
CA GLU A 299 17.53 4.23 7.89
C GLU A 299 17.48 4.00 6.40
N MET A 300 16.69 3.03 5.94
CA MET A 300 16.52 2.72 4.52
C MET A 300 15.93 3.93 3.78
N GLU A 301 14.89 4.53 4.33
CA GLU A 301 14.26 5.71 3.73
C GLU A 301 15.24 6.89 3.64
N SER A 302 16.03 7.17 4.68
CA SER A 302 17.02 8.25 4.64
C SER A 302 18.02 8.06 3.48
N LYS A 303 18.49 6.84 3.24
CA LYS A 303 19.35 6.50 2.10
C LYS A 303 18.64 6.67 0.77
N ALA A 304 17.38 6.24 0.67
CA ALA A 304 16.58 6.37 -0.54
C ALA A 304 16.36 7.83 -0.94
N TYR A 305 16.03 8.68 0.04
CA TYR A 305 15.83 10.11 -0.18
C TYR A 305 17.15 10.82 -0.55
N ALA A 306 18.27 10.41 0.04
CA ALA A 306 19.60 10.91 -0.35
C ALA A 306 19.95 10.52 -1.80
N LEU A 307 19.70 9.25 -2.19
CA LEU A 307 19.92 8.77 -3.55
C LEU A 307 19.01 9.49 -4.58
N ALA A 308 17.80 9.85 -4.18
CA ALA A 308 16.86 10.61 -5.02
C ALA A 308 17.10 12.14 -4.98
N HIS A 309 18.16 12.61 -4.32
CA HIS A 309 18.51 14.03 -4.15
C HIS A 309 17.43 14.86 -3.44
N LEU A 310 16.70 14.27 -2.48
CA LEU A 310 15.62 14.90 -1.74
C LEU A 310 15.97 15.22 -0.28
N SER A 311 17.23 15.14 0.13
CA SER A 311 17.66 15.33 1.53
C SER A 311 17.29 16.69 2.12
N SER A 312 17.15 17.74 1.30
CA SER A 312 16.81 19.11 1.72
C SER A 312 15.33 19.42 1.64
N VAL A 313 14.51 18.57 1.02
CA VAL A 313 13.06 18.79 0.90
C VAL A 313 12.40 18.58 2.26
N PRO A 314 11.50 19.48 2.72
CA PRO A 314 10.77 19.31 3.96
C PRO A 314 10.06 17.96 4.01
N ALA A 315 10.19 17.22 5.12
CA ALA A 315 9.64 15.88 5.27
C ALA A 315 8.78 15.77 6.53
N VAL A 316 7.61 15.12 6.41
CA VAL A 316 6.65 14.94 7.50
C VAL A 316 6.28 13.47 7.66
N GLY A 317 6.56 12.90 8.82
CA GLY A 317 6.08 11.58 9.23
C GLY A 317 4.77 11.66 10.00
N TYR A 318 3.66 11.26 9.39
CA TYR A 318 2.32 11.34 10.01
C TYR A 318 2.07 10.25 11.07
N LYS A 319 2.84 9.16 11.06
CA LYS A 319 2.60 8.01 11.97
C LYS A 319 2.84 8.30 13.45
N GLY A 320 3.55 9.40 13.77
CA GLY A 320 3.62 9.90 15.12
C GLY A 320 2.27 10.36 15.68
N PHE A 321 1.38 10.89 14.82
CA PHE A 321 0.03 11.33 15.19
C PHE A 321 -0.99 10.18 15.19
N LEU A 322 -0.96 9.35 14.14
CA LEU A 322 -2.03 8.40 13.79
C LEU A 322 -1.73 6.97 14.24
N GLY A 323 -0.48 6.66 14.48
CA GLY A 323 -0.02 5.28 14.37
C GLY A 323 0.07 4.83 12.90
N HIS A 324 0.47 3.60 12.69
CA HIS A 324 0.53 3.00 11.36
C HIS A 324 -0.83 2.40 10.98
N THR A 325 -1.55 3.05 10.07
CA THR A 325 -2.87 2.63 9.59
C THR A 325 -2.78 1.57 8.46
N LEU A 326 -1.77 0.74 8.51
CA LEU A 326 -1.55 -0.45 7.67
C LEU A 326 -1.70 -0.14 6.16
N GLY A 327 -2.54 -0.89 5.44
CA GLY A 327 -2.77 -0.71 4.01
C GLY A 327 -3.45 0.60 3.64
N ALA A 328 -4.19 1.22 4.57
CA ALA A 328 -4.85 2.50 4.35
C ALA A 328 -3.89 3.71 4.45
N CYS A 329 -2.69 3.55 5.05
CA CYS A 329 -1.82 4.67 5.41
C CYS A 329 -1.47 5.59 4.22
N GLY A 330 -1.32 5.03 3.02
CA GLY A 330 -1.00 5.81 1.82
C GLY A 330 -2.09 6.82 1.47
N LEU A 331 -3.36 6.41 1.51
CA LEU A 331 -4.51 7.27 1.20
C LEU A 331 -4.79 8.25 2.33
N VAL A 332 -4.81 7.77 3.59
CA VAL A 332 -5.08 8.59 4.78
C VAL A 332 -4.06 9.73 4.89
N GLU A 333 -2.78 9.40 4.82
CA GLU A 333 -1.71 10.40 4.91
C GLU A 333 -1.71 11.36 3.70
N LEU A 334 -2.03 10.86 2.49
CA LEU A 334 -2.16 11.71 1.31
C LEU A 334 -3.31 12.73 1.46
N ALA A 335 -4.47 12.32 2.00
CA ALA A 335 -5.57 13.22 2.27
C ALA A 335 -5.17 14.37 3.23
N LEU A 336 -4.40 14.05 4.28
CA LEU A 336 -3.85 15.06 5.19
C LEU A 336 -2.82 15.98 4.51
N MET A 337 -2.04 15.47 3.56
CA MET A 337 -1.13 16.30 2.76
C MET A 337 -1.88 17.31 1.89
N LEU A 338 -3.04 16.92 1.31
CA LEU A 338 -3.88 17.85 0.55
C LEU A 338 -4.41 18.98 1.44
N GLU A 339 -4.82 18.66 2.68
CA GLU A 339 -5.26 19.67 3.65
C GLU A 339 -4.12 20.60 4.08
N ALA A 340 -2.92 20.07 4.30
CA ALA A 340 -1.74 20.88 4.58
C ALA A 340 -1.45 21.86 3.43
N MET A 341 -1.53 21.41 2.18
CA MET A 341 -1.39 22.29 0.99
C MET A 341 -2.46 23.38 0.96
N LYS A 342 -3.72 23.03 1.24
CA LYS A 342 -4.84 23.97 1.31
C LYS A 342 -4.66 24.98 2.44
N GLY A 343 -4.17 24.54 3.60
CA GLY A 343 -3.90 25.38 4.77
C GLY A 343 -2.64 26.24 4.64
N GLY A 344 -1.77 26.01 3.65
CA GLY A 344 -0.54 26.77 3.44
C GLY A 344 0.58 26.51 4.45
N VAL A 345 0.42 25.50 5.31
CA VAL A 345 1.36 25.17 6.38
C VAL A 345 1.67 23.66 6.39
N ILE A 346 2.95 23.33 6.42
CA ILE A 346 3.44 21.97 6.57
C ILE A 346 3.52 21.66 8.07
N PRO A 347 2.84 20.62 8.57
CA PRO A 347 2.92 20.24 9.97
C PRO A 347 4.32 19.70 10.32
N ARG A 348 4.66 19.70 11.60
CA ARG A 348 5.86 19.03 12.10
C ARG A 348 5.70 17.50 12.08
N THR A 349 6.79 16.76 12.19
CA THR A 349 6.76 15.32 12.49
C THR A 349 6.62 15.15 14.00
N TYR A 350 5.48 14.63 14.45
CA TYR A 350 5.25 14.44 15.88
C TYR A 350 6.24 13.42 16.48
N GLY A 351 6.82 13.75 17.65
CA GLY A 351 7.83 12.93 18.30
C GLY A 351 9.26 13.13 17.78
N PHE A 352 9.47 13.89 16.71
CA PHE A 352 10.80 14.16 16.18
C PHE A 352 11.44 15.38 16.83
N CYS A 353 12.62 15.17 17.42
CA CYS A 353 13.45 16.23 18.01
C CYS A 353 14.85 16.29 17.40
N LYS A 354 15.47 15.13 17.21
CA LYS A 354 16.84 15.04 16.70
C LYS A 354 17.00 13.86 15.77
N ARG A 355 17.62 14.10 14.61
CA ARG A 355 17.88 13.06 13.62
C ARG A 355 18.65 11.88 14.18
N GLY A 356 18.12 10.66 13.93
CA GLY A 356 18.71 9.37 14.27
C GLY A 356 19.03 8.49 13.06
N THR A 357 18.93 9.03 11.84
CA THR A 357 19.22 8.30 10.60
C THR A 357 20.60 8.62 10.05
N PRO A 358 21.24 7.68 9.31
CA PRO A 358 22.59 7.88 8.77
C PRO A 358 22.66 9.03 7.77
N GLU A 359 21.71 9.06 6.81
CA GLU A 359 21.67 10.13 5.82
C GLU A 359 20.80 11.30 6.28
N PRO A 360 21.12 12.54 5.87
CA PRO A 360 20.29 13.69 6.17
C PRO A 360 18.94 13.62 5.45
N MET A 361 17.90 14.04 6.19
CA MET A 361 16.55 14.27 5.66
C MET A 361 16.01 15.56 6.25
N GLY A 362 15.18 16.27 5.47
CA GLY A 362 14.52 17.50 5.86
C GLY A 362 13.35 17.30 6.83
N VAL A 363 13.45 16.36 7.79
CA VAL A 363 12.37 16.05 8.74
C VAL A 363 12.10 17.26 9.62
N LEU A 364 10.84 17.70 9.64
CA LEU A 364 10.43 18.90 10.34
C LEU A 364 10.18 18.62 11.83
N ASN A 365 10.78 19.44 12.70
CA ASN A 365 10.49 19.48 14.15
C ASN A 365 9.61 20.67 14.55
N GLN A 366 9.23 21.52 13.59
CA GLN A 366 8.31 22.63 13.73
C GLN A 366 7.56 22.85 12.42
N GLU A 367 6.43 23.53 12.48
CA GLU A 367 5.66 23.91 11.32
C GLU A 367 6.44 24.84 10.38
N GLN A 368 6.19 24.73 9.07
CA GLN A 368 6.78 25.60 8.04
C GLN A 368 5.74 26.04 7.02
N PRO A 369 5.85 27.29 6.48
CA PRO A 369 5.06 27.72 5.35
C PRO A 369 5.33 26.83 4.12
N ILE A 370 4.30 26.62 3.32
CA ILE A 370 4.43 25.89 2.05
C ILE A 370 5.17 26.75 1.01
N ALA A 371 6.19 26.13 0.38
CA ALA A 371 6.86 26.67 -0.79
C ALA A 371 6.99 25.55 -1.83
N GLY A 372 6.37 25.72 -2.99
CA GLY A 372 6.30 24.70 -4.03
C GLY A 372 4.86 24.30 -4.36
N ASN A 373 4.68 23.53 -5.40
CA ASN A 373 3.37 23.15 -5.93
C ASN A 373 3.19 21.64 -6.13
N ALA A 374 4.12 20.84 -5.64
CA ALA A 374 4.02 19.39 -5.72
C ALA A 374 4.30 18.75 -4.36
N MET A 375 3.79 17.55 -4.17
CA MET A 375 4.00 16.72 -2.99
C MET A 375 4.38 15.30 -3.44
N LEU A 376 5.20 14.64 -2.64
CA LEU A 376 5.56 13.23 -2.83
C LEU A 376 5.13 12.43 -1.61
N LYS A 377 4.33 11.39 -1.81
CA LYS A 377 4.00 10.38 -0.80
C LYS A 377 4.71 9.08 -1.12
N THR A 378 5.43 8.50 -0.14
CA THR A 378 6.00 7.16 -0.26
C THR A 378 5.48 6.21 0.81
N ALA A 379 5.48 4.93 0.48
CA ALA A 379 5.24 3.85 1.43
C ALA A 379 6.13 2.65 1.11
N SER A 380 6.53 1.93 2.16
CA SER A 380 7.27 0.67 2.07
C SER A 380 6.55 -0.38 2.91
N GLY A 381 6.56 -1.64 2.50
CA GLY A 381 5.81 -2.70 3.17
C GLY A 381 6.55 -4.02 3.25
N PHE A 382 6.05 -4.90 4.09
CA PHE A 382 6.50 -6.30 4.13
C PHE A 382 6.38 -6.94 2.74
N GLY A 383 7.23 -7.92 2.45
CA GLY A 383 7.41 -8.43 1.09
C GLY A 383 8.39 -7.59 0.26
N GLY A 384 8.96 -6.52 0.84
CA GLY A 384 9.93 -5.63 0.19
C GLY A 384 9.29 -4.68 -0.82
N CYS A 385 7.98 -4.50 -0.81
CA CYS A 385 7.29 -3.63 -1.75
C CYS A 385 7.44 -2.15 -1.38
N ASN A 386 7.66 -1.29 -2.38
CA ASN A 386 7.77 0.16 -2.25
C ASN A 386 6.84 0.84 -3.25
N ALA A 387 6.26 1.98 -2.87
CA ALA A 387 5.44 2.82 -3.73
C ALA A 387 5.75 4.30 -3.53
N ALA A 388 5.66 5.06 -4.61
CA ALA A 388 5.78 6.51 -4.63
C ALA A 388 4.68 7.12 -5.50
N VAL A 389 4.02 8.16 -5.02
CA VAL A 389 2.98 8.91 -5.73
C VAL A 389 3.29 10.40 -5.63
N VAL A 390 3.28 11.09 -6.76
CA VAL A 390 3.46 12.54 -6.86
C VAL A 390 2.12 13.20 -7.16
N VAL A 391 1.75 14.18 -6.34
CA VAL A 391 0.58 15.03 -6.53
C VAL A 391 1.03 16.47 -6.81
N ARG A 392 0.45 17.10 -7.83
CA ARG A 392 0.68 18.52 -8.16
C ARG A 392 -0.55 19.34 -7.86
N HIS A 393 -0.34 20.52 -7.30
CA HIS A 393 -1.34 21.57 -7.24
C HIS A 393 -1.26 22.40 -8.55
N GLU A 394 -2.35 22.41 -9.30
CA GLU A 394 -2.50 23.21 -10.51
C GLU A 394 -3.21 24.51 -10.15
N GLN A 395 -2.50 25.65 -10.24
CA GLN A 395 -3.12 26.96 -10.02
C GLN A 395 -4.13 27.26 -11.12
N ALA A 396 -5.33 27.72 -10.76
CA ALA A 396 -6.32 28.21 -11.73
C ALA A 396 -5.70 29.31 -12.60
N HIS A 397 -5.95 29.27 -13.92
CA HIS A 397 -5.39 30.19 -14.90
C HIS A 397 -5.71 31.66 -14.57
N GLY A 398 -4.75 32.38 -14.00
CA GLY A 398 -4.85 33.80 -13.65
C GLY A 398 -3.54 34.40 -13.13
N GLY A 399 -2.65 33.58 -12.60
CA GLY A 399 -1.29 34.01 -12.28
C GLY A 399 -0.35 33.70 -13.43
N THR A 400 0.48 34.62 -13.83
CA THR A 400 1.56 34.43 -14.80
C THR A 400 2.33 33.17 -14.43
N VAL A 401 2.02 32.07 -15.12
CA VAL A 401 2.93 30.93 -15.19
C VAL A 401 4.27 31.58 -15.55
N ARG A 402 5.24 31.57 -14.64
CA ARG A 402 6.62 31.74 -15.09
C ARG A 402 6.78 30.68 -16.14
N ASN A 403 6.73 31.06 -17.41
CA ASN A 403 7.24 30.31 -18.51
C ASN A 403 8.72 30.09 -18.18
N LEU A 404 8.99 29.10 -17.33
CA LEU A 404 10.30 28.53 -17.28
C LEU A 404 10.51 27.97 -18.68
N SER A 405 11.14 28.81 -19.52
CA SER A 405 11.78 28.35 -20.74
C SER A 405 12.75 27.26 -20.31
N ILE A 406 12.25 26.03 -20.35
CA ILE A 406 13.00 24.84 -20.03
C ILE A 406 13.97 24.65 -21.18
N ALA A 407 15.14 25.28 -21.08
CA ALA A 407 16.33 24.81 -21.75
C ALA A 407 16.73 23.52 -21.03
N ASN A 408 16.03 22.44 -21.33
CA ASN A 408 16.24 21.14 -20.71
C ASN A 408 16.97 20.21 -21.70
N PRO A 409 18.19 19.75 -21.39
CA PRO A 409 18.89 18.79 -22.26
C PRO A 409 18.17 17.41 -22.30
N ILE A 410 17.14 17.18 -21.47
CA ILE A 410 16.29 15.96 -21.47
C ILE A 410 15.08 16.09 -22.42
N ALA A 411 14.89 17.22 -23.11
CA ALA A 411 13.79 17.47 -24.04
C ALA A 411 13.82 16.61 -25.33
N ARG A 412 14.40 15.42 -25.31
CA ARG A 412 14.43 14.51 -26.48
C ARG A 412 13.46 13.34 -26.41
N ASN A 413 12.59 13.25 -25.39
CA ASN A 413 11.51 12.25 -25.42
C ASN A 413 10.17 12.91 -25.13
N GLN A 414 9.58 13.55 -26.13
CA GLN A 414 8.21 14.11 -26.13
C GLN A 414 7.11 13.02 -26.02
N ASN A 415 7.42 11.78 -25.62
CA ASN A 415 6.53 10.62 -25.72
C ASN A 415 5.95 10.12 -24.39
N PHE A 416 6.21 10.76 -23.22
CA PHE A 416 5.61 10.30 -21.97
C PHE A 416 4.10 10.59 -21.81
N THR A 417 3.50 11.40 -22.68
CA THR A 417 2.05 11.63 -22.69
C THR A 417 1.27 10.58 -23.47
N THR A 418 1.97 9.70 -24.17
CA THR A 418 1.40 8.52 -24.81
C THR A 418 2.33 7.36 -24.50
N ILE A 419 2.19 6.76 -23.31
CA ILE A 419 2.75 5.44 -23.09
C ILE A 419 2.03 4.55 -24.11
N ALA A 420 2.68 4.31 -25.25
CA ALA A 420 2.18 3.34 -26.21
C ALA A 420 2.03 2.01 -25.48
N ALA A 421 0.91 1.33 -25.67
CA ALA A 421 0.76 -0.01 -25.12
C ALA A 421 1.85 -0.89 -25.69
N HIS A 422 2.61 -1.56 -24.82
CA HIS A 422 3.55 -2.57 -25.26
C HIS A 422 2.80 -3.71 -25.93
N LYS A 423 3.36 -4.24 -27.01
CA LYS A 423 2.91 -5.52 -27.56
C LYS A 423 3.42 -6.63 -26.66
N LEU A 424 2.54 -7.44 -26.14
CA LEU A 424 2.87 -8.55 -25.26
C LEU A 424 3.22 -9.81 -26.08
N GLU A 425 4.36 -10.41 -25.77
CA GLU A 425 4.76 -11.71 -26.33
C GLU A 425 4.95 -12.71 -25.20
N VAL A 426 4.05 -13.69 -25.10
CA VAL A 426 4.18 -14.76 -24.10
C VAL A 426 5.32 -15.69 -24.51
N LEU A 427 6.34 -15.78 -23.70
CA LEU A 427 7.55 -16.60 -23.91
C LEU A 427 7.36 -18.01 -23.35
N ARG A 428 6.64 -18.14 -22.23
CA ARG A 428 6.40 -19.42 -21.54
C ARG A 428 5.16 -19.36 -20.69
N ARG A 429 4.49 -20.50 -20.56
CA ARG A 429 3.41 -20.75 -19.61
C ARG A 429 3.75 -21.90 -18.68
N VAL A 430 3.42 -21.74 -17.41
CA VAL A 430 3.55 -22.80 -16.39
C VAL A 430 2.21 -22.98 -15.70
N ARG A 431 1.77 -24.22 -15.56
CA ARG A 431 0.58 -24.57 -14.77
C ARG A 431 0.92 -25.68 -13.78
N ILE A 432 0.55 -25.47 -12.51
CA ILE A 432 0.68 -26.48 -11.45
C ILE A 432 -0.69 -26.69 -10.81
N ALA A 433 -1.21 -27.89 -10.94
CA ALA A 433 -2.48 -28.30 -10.36
C ALA A 433 -2.56 -29.83 -10.28
N SER A 434 -3.34 -30.37 -9.36
CA SER A 434 -3.70 -31.80 -9.29
C SER A 434 -2.53 -32.76 -9.43
N GLY A 435 -1.40 -32.48 -8.77
CA GLY A 435 -0.21 -33.35 -8.80
C GLY A 435 0.61 -33.29 -10.09
N GLU A 436 0.39 -32.28 -10.96
CA GLU A 436 1.13 -32.11 -12.20
C GLU A 436 1.76 -30.73 -12.32
N VAL A 437 2.94 -30.68 -12.96
CA VAL A 437 3.56 -29.45 -13.48
C VAL A 437 3.57 -29.53 -14.99
N ARG A 438 2.95 -28.53 -15.63
CA ARG A 438 2.94 -28.38 -17.08
C ARG A 438 3.71 -27.12 -17.50
N VAL A 439 4.52 -27.25 -18.53
CA VAL A 439 5.22 -26.15 -19.18
C VAL A 439 4.81 -26.12 -20.65
N ASP A 440 4.26 -25.00 -21.11
CA ASP A 440 3.74 -24.80 -22.47
C ASP A 440 2.76 -25.92 -22.91
N GLY A 441 1.99 -26.44 -21.94
CA GLY A 441 1.01 -27.52 -22.13
C GLY A 441 1.54 -28.93 -21.90
N GLU A 442 2.84 -29.16 -21.94
CA GLU A 442 3.47 -30.47 -21.75
C GLU A 442 3.69 -30.78 -20.27
N VAL A 443 3.39 -32.00 -19.83
CA VAL A 443 3.66 -32.48 -18.48
C VAL A 443 5.16 -32.71 -18.30
N VAL A 444 5.79 -31.93 -17.43
CA VAL A 444 7.22 -32.04 -17.13
C VAL A 444 7.54 -32.71 -15.80
N TYR A 445 6.53 -32.78 -14.92
CA TYR A 445 6.59 -33.51 -13.65
C TYR A 445 5.18 -33.93 -13.26
N SER A 446 5.03 -35.15 -12.73
CA SER A 446 3.77 -35.65 -12.20
C SER A 446 4.03 -36.59 -11.02
N LEU A 447 3.21 -36.46 -9.99
CA LEU A 447 3.19 -37.33 -8.83
C LEU A 447 1.72 -37.45 -8.37
N ALA A 448 1.03 -38.44 -8.91
CA ALA A 448 -0.38 -38.69 -8.60
C ALA A 448 -0.57 -39.20 -7.17
N ASP A 449 -1.77 -39.06 -6.64
CA ASP A 449 -2.24 -39.61 -5.35
C ASP A 449 -1.37 -39.24 -4.14
N THR A 450 -0.77 -38.06 -4.15
CA THR A 450 0.06 -37.55 -3.04
C THR A 450 -0.50 -36.26 -2.45
N VAL A 451 -0.16 -36.02 -1.17
CA VAL A 451 -0.49 -34.74 -0.53
C VAL A 451 0.44 -33.62 -1.01
N PHE A 452 -0.05 -32.39 -0.98
CA PHE A 452 0.67 -31.21 -1.49
C PHE A 452 2.13 -31.10 -1.00
N PRO A 453 2.46 -31.32 0.31
CA PRO A 453 3.86 -31.18 0.77
C PRO A 453 4.83 -32.18 0.15
N GLU A 454 4.38 -33.36 -0.23
CA GLU A 454 5.21 -34.37 -0.92
C GLU A 454 5.38 -34.02 -2.39
N PHE A 455 4.26 -33.68 -3.05
CA PHE A 455 4.26 -33.25 -4.43
C PHE A 455 5.18 -32.05 -4.66
N ILE A 456 5.01 -30.96 -3.90
CA ILE A 456 5.74 -29.71 -4.14
C ILE A 456 7.24 -29.85 -3.85
N ARG A 457 7.62 -30.69 -2.88
CA ARG A 457 9.04 -31.01 -2.62
C ARG A 457 9.67 -31.78 -3.76
N GLY A 458 8.95 -32.73 -4.36
CA GLY A 458 9.40 -33.50 -5.51
C GLY A 458 9.47 -32.69 -6.79
N ALA A 459 8.50 -31.78 -6.99
CA ALA A 459 8.46 -30.91 -8.15
C ALA A 459 9.54 -29.80 -8.14
N LYS A 460 10.06 -29.43 -6.95
CA LYS A 460 11.05 -28.36 -6.82
C LYS A 460 12.32 -28.67 -7.58
N ILE A 461 12.76 -27.73 -8.43
CA ILE A 461 14.06 -27.83 -9.09
C ILE A 461 15.17 -27.54 -8.07
N PRO A 462 16.21 -28.42 -7.96
CA PRO A 462 17.33 -28.17 -7.06
C PRO A 462 18.03 -26.84 -7.38
N ASP A 463 18.11 -25.97 -6.39
CA ASP A 463 18.77 -24.68 -6.47
C ASP A 463 19.30 -24.31 -5.07
N GLU A 464 20.59 -23.98 -4.96
CA GLU A 464 21.25 -23.71 -3.68
C GLU A 464 20.72 -22.42 -3.02
N GLY A 465 20.35 -21.39 -3.81
CA GLY A 465 19.82 -20.13 -3.31
C GLY A 465 18.45 -20.25 -2.65
N ILE A 466 17.59 -21.07 -3.21
CA ILE A 466 16.20 -21.27 -2.78
C ILE A 466 16.10 -22.37 -1.71
N GLY A 467 16.96 -23.38 -1.77
CA GLY A 467 16.84 -24.63 -1.00
C GLY A 467 16.67 -24.48 0.51
N LYS A 468 17.42 -23.59 1.15
CA LYS A 468 17.33 -23.35 2.62
C LYS A 468 16.10 -22.55 3.04
N ARG A 469 15.58 -21.70 2.18
CA ARG A 469 14.40 -20.86 2.45
C ARG A 469 13.11 -21.64 2.23
N PHE A 470 13.07 -22.49 1.23
CA PHE A 470 11.89 -23.21 0.76
C PHE A 470 11.11 -23.92 1.88
N GLY A 471 11.80 -24.61 2.78
CA GLY A 471 11.17 -25.30 3.90
C GLY A 471 10.59 -24.40 5.00
N ARG A 472 10.80 -23.07 4.93
CA ARG A 472 10.23 -22.09 5.85
C ARG A 472 9.06 -21.32 5.26
N MET A 473 8.85 -21.43 3.94
CA MET A 473 7.75 -20.81 3.22
C MET A 473 6.44 -21.53 3.55
N ASP A 474 5.35 -20.79 3.54
CA ASP A 474 4.03 -21.40 3.53
C ASP A 474 3.75 -22.09 2.20
N GLU A 475 2.66 -22.83 2.13
CA GLU A 475 2.32 -23.66 0.99
C GLU A 475 2.09 -22.82 -0.29
N GLN A 476 1.47 -21.65 -0.17
CA GLN A 476 1.25 -20.75 -1.30
C GLN A 476 2.56 -20.22 -1.88
N CYS A 477 3.49 -19.81 -1.02
CA CYS A 477 4.82 -19.34 -1.45
C CYS A 477 5.64 -20.49 -2.04
N GLN A 478 5.58 -21.70 -1.48
CA GLN A 478 6.22 -22.88 -2.07
C GLN A 478 5.69 -23.16 -3.49
N LEU A 479 4.36 -23.11 -3.67
CA LEU A 479 3.70 -23.27 -4.95
C LEU A 479 4.16 -22.22 -5.97
N GLY A 480 4.13 -20.93 -5.59
CA GLY A 480 4.57 -19.82 -6.44
C GLY A 480 6.03 -19.93 -6.84
N VAL A 481 6.93 -20.25 -5.88
CA VAL A 481 8.37 -20.39 -6.15
C VAL A 481 8.67 -21.54 -7.08
N VAL A 482 8.01 -22.69 -6.94
CA VAL A 482 8.17 -23.82 -7.87
C VAL A 482 7.68 -23.43 -9.28
N ALA A 483 6.51 -22.78 -9.38
CA ALA A 483 6.03 -22.27 -10.68
C ALA A 483 7.04 -21.30 -11.30
N GLY A 484 7.59 -20.37 -10.51
CA GLY A 484 8.63 -19.44 -10.93
C GLY A 484 9.90 -20.14 -11.45
N GLN A 485 10.36 -21.21 -10.78
CA GLN A 485 11.54 -21.97 -11.21
C GLN A 485 11.37 -22.54 -12.64
N TYR A 486 10.22 -23.15 -12.93
CA TYR A 486 9.93 -23.67 -14.27
C TYR A 486 9.75 -22.55 -15.28
N LEU A 487 9.15 -21.42 -14.85
CA LEU A 487 8.89 -20.27 -15.71
C LEU A 487 10.18 -19.65 -16.23
N VAL A 488 11.17 -19.41 -15.36
CA VAL A 488 12.41 -18.71 -15.74
C VAL A 488 13.52 -19.64 -16.20
N LYS A 489 13.32 -20.95 -16.23
CA LYS A 489 14.34 -21.91 -16.66
C LYS A 489 14.81 -21.61 -18.08
N GLY A 490 16.07 -21.21 -18.22
CA GLY A 490 16.68 -20.80 -19.49
C GLY A 490 16.61 -19.30 -19.80
N TYR A 491 15.78 -18.53 -19.08
CA TYR A 491 15.62 -17.08 -19.29
C TYR A 491 16.32 -16.19 -18.26
N GLY A 492 16.87 -16.76 -17.18
CA GLY A 492 17.38 -15.99 -16.05
C GLY A 492 18.43 -14.90 -16.40
N LYS A 493 19.18 -15.07 -17.48
CA LYS A 493 20.15 -14.06 -17.95
C LYS A 493 19.51 -12.88 -18.70
N GLU A 494 18.29 -13.04 -19.21
CA GLU A 494 17.56 -12.01 -19.95
C GLU A 494 16.76 -11.11 -19.00
N LEU A 495 16.37 -11.66 -17.82
CA LEU A 495 15.54 -10.97 -16.84
C LEU A 495 16.39 -10.02 -15.98
N LYS A 496 16.36 -8.74 -16.32
CA LYS A 496 17.05 -7.72 -15.53
C LYS A 496 16.21 -7.37 -14.28
N PRO A 497 16.84 -7.25 -13.10
CA PRO A 497 16.13 -6.99 -11.85
C PRO A 497 15.13 -5.83 -11.90
N GLU A 498 15.57 -4.66 -12.30
CA GLU A 498 14.77 -3.42 -12.29
C GLU A 498 13.77 -3.32 -13.46
N GLU A 499 13.93 -4.17 -14.50
CA GLU A 499 13.10 -4.18 -15.71
C GLU A 499 12.11 -5.37 -15.74
N THR A 500 12.04 -6.18 -14.69
CA THR A 500 11.10 -7.30 -14.59
C THR A 500 9.91 -6.90 -13.72
N CYS A 501 8.75 -6.72 -14.36
CA CYS A 501 7.48 -6.42 -13.70
C CYS A 501 6.83 -7.71 -13.16
N VAL A 502 6.12 -7.62 -12.03
CA VAL A 502 5.41 -8.77 -11.45
C VAL A 502 3.96 -8.39 -11.13
N VAL A 503 3.01 -9.06 -11.76
CA VAL A 503 1.57 -8.93 -11.49
C VAL A 503 1.04 -10.28 -11.04
N LEU A 504 0.68 -10.39 -9.77
CA LEU A 504 0.12 -11.62 -9.23
C LEU A 504 -1.32 -11.44 -8.78
N MET A 505 -2.06 -12.53 -8.87
CA MET A 505 -3.47 -12.61 -8.50
C MET A 505 -3.75 -13.89 -7.73
N ASN A 506 -4.74 -13.85 -6.85
CA ASN A 506 -5.38 -15.05 -6.31
C ASN A 506 -6.79 -14.73 -5.76
N ARG A 507 -7.47 -15.77 -5.26
CA ARG A 507 -8.81 -15.66 -4.69
C ARG A 507 -8.77 -15.48 -3.16
N HIS A 508 -8.01 -16.32 -2.49
CA HIS A 508 -8.10 -16.48 -1.04
C HIS A 508 -7.11 -15.60 -0.27
N GLY A 509 -6.34 -14.74 -0.95
CA GLY A 509 -5.32 -13.93 -0.29
C GLY A 509 -4.28 -14.80 0.41
N SER A 510 -4.20 -14.69 1.71
CA SER A 510 -3.35 -15.50 2.61
C SER A 510 -4.18 -16.36 3.57
N LEU A 511 -5.44 -16.63 3.27
CA LEU A 511 -6.41 -17.24 4.19
C LEU A 511 -5.90 -18.52 4.84
N ASN A 512 -5.15 -19.37 4.12
CA ASN A 512 -4.57 -20.59 4.70
C ASN A 512 -3.60 -20.28 5.86
N SER A 513 -2.78 -19.26 5.72
CA SER A 513 -1.85 -18.83 6.78
C SER A 513 -2.57 -18.01 7.86
N ASP A 514 -3.64 -17.29 7.50
CA ASP A 514 -4.49 -16.57 8.44
C ASP A 514 -5.19 -17.51 9.40
N ILE A 515 -5.75 -18.62 8.90
CA ILE A 515 -6.36 -19.69 9.73
C ILE A 515 -5.34 -20.23 10.73
N LYS A 516 -4.15 -20.58 10.27
CA LYS A 516 -3.07 -21.11 11.14
C LYS A 516 -2.66 -20.10 12.22
N HIS A 517 -2.58 -18.81 11.85
CA HIS A 517 -2.25 -17.77 12.82
C HIS A 517 -3.37 -17.60 13.85
N GLN A 518 -4.63 -17.50 13.40
CA GLN A 518 -5.80 -17.40 14.28
C GLN A 518 -5.93 -18.58 15.25
N GLU A 519 -5.73 -19.82 14.77
CA GLU A 519 -5.72 -21.01 15.61
C GLU A 519 -4.64 -20.95 16.69
N SER A 520 -3.45 -20.42 16.35
CA SER A 520 -2.37 -20.28 17.32
C SER A 520 -2.71 -19.29 18.43
N LEU A 521 -3.43 -18.20 18.12
CA LEU A 521 -3.90 -17.24 19.11
C LEU A 521 -4.98 -17.82 20.01
N GLY A 522 -5.94 -18.58 19.44
CA GLY A 522 -7.02 -19.24 20.18
C GLY A 522 -6.55 -20.25 21.21
N LEU A 523 -5.36 -20.80 21.07
CA LEU A 523 -4.73 -21.72 22.03
C LEU A 523 -3.97 -21.01 23.16
N GLY A 524 -4.05 -19.66 23.23
CA GLY A 524 -3.30 -18.87 24.21
C GLY A 524 -1.78 -18.95 24.02
N ARG A 525 -1.34 -19.26 22.79
CA ARG A 525 0.07 -19.29 22.41
C ARG A 525 0.47 -17.93 21.86
N MET A 526 1.74 -17.61 22.03
CA MET A 526 2.35 -16.44 21.39
C MET A 526 2.22 -16.52 19.88
N GLY A 527 1.82 -15.44 19.23
CA GLY A 527 1.85 -15.34 17.78
C GLY A 527 3.25 -15.68 17.24
N SER A 528 3.32 -16.49 16.20
CA SER A 528 4.60 -16.83 15.56
C SER A 528 4.99 -15.71 14.58
N PRO A 529 6.17 -15.07 14.75
CA PRO A 529 6.63 -14.07 13.79
C PRO A 529 6.71 -14.60 12.36
N SER A 530 7.14 -15.84 12.20
CA SER A 530 7.24 -16.47 10.88
C SER A 530 5.86 -16.70 10.26
N THR A 531 4.88 -17.20 11.02
CA THR A 531 3.51 -17.40 10.51
C THR A 531 2.87 -16.09 10.15
N PHE A 532 3.00 -15.05 11.00
CA PHE A 532 2.41 -13.73 10.75
C PHE A 532 2.92 -13.07 9.47
N LEU A 533 4.19 -13.26 9.09
CA LEU A 533 4.70 -12.73 7.83
C LEU A 533 4.01 -13.32 6.59
N TYR A 534 3.54 -14.57 6.67
CA TYR A 534 2.81 -15.23 5.59
C TYR A 534 1.31 -14.95 5.61
N THR A 535 0.81 -14.20 6.59
CA THR A 535 -0.59 -13.78 6.59
C THR A 535 -0.89 -12.60 5.65
N LEU A 536 0.09 -12.06 4.93
CA LEU A 536 -0.15 -11.00 3.93
C LEU A 536 -0.34 -11.61 2.53
N PRO A 537 -1.42 -11.27 1.81
CA PRO A 537 -1.69 -11.83 0.47
C PRO A 537 -0.51 -11.70 -0.50
N SER A 538 0.18 -10.56 -0.47
CA SER A 538 1.32 -10.28 -1.35
C SER A 538 2.65 -10.96 -0.95
N THR A 539 2.67 -11.79 0.10
CA THR A 539 3.93 -12.43 0.53
C THR A 539 4.51 -13.35 -0.54
N VAL A 540 3.66 -14.05 -1.30
CA VAL A 540 4.10 -14.89 -2.41
C VAL A 540 4.81 -14.07 -3.50
N LEU A 541 4.34 -12.87 -3.80
CA LEU A 541 5.02 -11.93 -4.70
C LEU A 541 6.38 -11.53 -4.11
N GLY A 542 6.45 -11.22 -2.83
CA GLY A 542 7.69 -10.90 -2.13
C GLY A 542 8.71 -12.05 -2.17
N GLU A 543 8.28 -13.30 -1.91
CA GLU A 543 9.16 -14.48 -2.01
C GLU A 543 9.69 -14.69 -3.43
N LEU A 544 8.85 -14.53 -4.45
CA LEU A 544 9.29 -14.58 -5.85
C LEU A 544 10.33 -13.51 -6.14
N CYS A 545 10.09 -12.27 -5.74
CA CYS A 545 11.05 -11.18 -5.92
C CYS A 545 12.38 -11.49 -5.23
N VAL A 546 12.37 -12.01 -4.00
CA VAL A 546 13.58 -12.38 -3.28
C VAL A 546 14.30 -13.57 -3.93
N CYS A 547 13.56 -14.60 -4.38
CA CYS A 547 14.17 -15.80 -4.97
C CYS A 547 14.78 -15.55 -6.33
N PHE A 548 14.18 -14.67 -7.15
CA PHE A 548 14.60 -14.43 -8.52
C PHE A 548 15.27 -13.06 -8.74
N GLY A 549 15.33 -12.22 -7.70
CA GLY A 549 16.00 -10.92 -7.75
C GLY A 549 15.19 -9.84 -8.48
N TRP A 550 13.85 -9.97 -8.62
CA TRP A 550 13.03 -9.01 -9.37
C TRP A 550 12.74 -7.77 -8.56
N GLN A 551 13.12 -6.60 -9.07
CA GLN A 551 13.01 -5.30 -8.40
C GLN A 551 12.10 -4.32 -9.14
N GLY A 552 11.52 -4.73 -10.26
CA GLY A 552 10.68 -3.90 -11.10
C GLY A 552 9.32 -3.58 -10.47
N GLU A 553 8.48 -2.99 -11.29
CA GLU A 553 7.10 -2.67 -10.90
C GLU A 553 6.34 -3.92 -10.47
N ASN A 554 5.51 -3.78 -9.43
CA ASN A 554 4.78 -4.94 -8.92
C ASN A 554 3.44 -4.54 -8.31
N ILE A 555 2.45 -5.44 -8.44
CA ILE A 555 1.13 -5.32 -7.84
C ILE A 555 0.55 -6.68 -7.52
N PHE A 556 -0.19 -6.77 -6.42
CA PHE A 556 -0.96 -7.95 -6.02
C PHE A 556 -2.45 -7.63 -6.00
N LEU A 557 -3.23 -8.38 -6.78
CA LEU A 557 -4.67 -8.24 -6.91
C LEU A 557 -5.39 -9.46 -6.31
N LEU A 558 -6.57 -9.21 -5.78
CA LEU A 558 -7.50 -10.28 -5.41
C LEU A 558 -8.62 -10.33 -6.45
N GLU A 559 -8.85 -11.51 -6.97
CA GLU A 559 -9.84 -11.81 -8.02
C GLU A 559 -10.60 -13.07 -7.63
N ASN A 560 -11.86 -13.18 -7.99
CA ASN A 560 -12.67 -14.36 -7.62
C ASN A 560 -12.25 -15.64 -8.34
N GLU A 561 -11.77 -15.53 -9.58
CA GLU A 561 -11.42 -16.66 -10.43
C GLU A 561 -10.32 -16.30 -11.43
N PRO A 562 -9.50 -17.25 -11.87
CA PRO A 562 -8.50 -17.06 -12.92
C PRO A 562 -9.16 -17.03 -14.31
N ASN A 563 -10.19 -16.20 -14.48
CA ASN A 563 -10.94 -16.08 -15.73
C ASN A 563 -10.32 -15.08 -16.71
N GLY A 564 -10.87 -15.00 -17.92
CA GLY A 564 -10.36 -14.10 -18.95
C GLY A 564 -10.35 -12.61 -18.55
N GLN A 565 -11.23 -12.17 -17.65
CA GLN A 565 -11.27 -10.78 -17.17
C GLN A 565 -10.10 -10.48 -16.22
N ALA A 566 -9.80 -11.38 -15.28
CA ALA A 566 -8.66 -11.27 -14.38
C ALA A 566 -7.34 -11.20 -15.17
N TRP A 567 -7.14 -12.12 -16.12
CA TRP A 567 -5.96 -12.11 -17.00
C TRP A 567 -5.89 -10.85 -17.86
N GLN A 568 -7.01 -10.40 -18.44
CA GLN A 568 -7.04 -9.17 -19.22
C GLN A 568 -6.65 -7.95 -18.37
N ARG A 569 -7.12 -7.87 -17.12
CA ARG A 569 -6.73 -6.79 -16.18
C ARG A 569 -5.23 -6.82 -15.93
N ALA A 570 -4.67 -7.97 -15.63
CA ALA A 570 -3.24 -8.12 -15.38
C ALA A 570 -2.40 -7.75 -16.63
N HIS A 571 -2.80 -8.20 -17.82
CA HIS A 571 -2.13 -7.84 -19.07
C HIS A 571 -2.18 -6.32 -19.35
N ARG A 572 -3.32 -5.65 -19.12
CA ARG A 572 -3.45 -4.19 -19.27
C ARG A 572 -2.50 -3.42 -18.34
N ILE A 573 -2.28 -3.92 -17.12
CA ILE A 573 -1.29 -3.34 -16.22
C ILE A 573 0.10 -3.46 -16.84
N VAL A 574 0.49 -4.64 -17.32
CA VAL A 574 1.79 -4.91 -17.92
C VAL A 574 2.01 -4.08 -19.19
N GLU A 575 1.01 -3.96 -20.05
CA GLU A 575 1.06 -3.13 -21.28
C GLU A 575 1.47 -1.68 -21.01
N ARG A 576 1.30 -1.20 -19.79
CA ARG A 576 1.55 0.18 -19.36
C ARG A 576 2.74 0.33 -18.42
N CYS A 577 3.54 -0.72 -18.24
CA CYS A 577 4.77 -0.68 -17.45
C CYS A 577 5.92 -0.06 -18.26
N SER A 578 6.13 1.25 -18.12
CA SER A 578 7.08 2.04 -18.94
C SER A 578 8.54 1.62 -18.79
N TYR A 579 8.90 1.00 -17.69
CA TYR A 579 10.29 0.65 -17.34
C TYR A 579 10.55 -0.87 -17.40
N ALA A 580 9.60 -1.65 -17.89
CA ALA A 580 9.73 -3.08 -17.96
C ALA A 580 10.10 -3.57 -19.38
N SER A 581 11.03 -4.51 -19.46
CA SER A 581 11.34 -5.28 -20.66
C SER A 581 10.68 -6.67 -20.62
N HIS A 582 10.42 -7.18 -19.39
CA HIS A 582 9.75 -8.45 -19.16
C HIS A 582 8.74 -8.33 -18.03
N ALA A 583 7.75 -9.22 -18.04
CA ALA A 583 6.80 -9.35 -16.96
C ALA A 583 6.54 -10.81 -16.59
N VAL A 584 6.28 -11.03 -15.31
CA VAL A 584 5.69 -12.25 -14.77
C VAL A 584 4.26 -11.92 -14.39
N VAL A 585 3.31 -12.54 -15.06
CA VAL A 585 1.88 -12.46 -14.73
C VAL A 585 1.46 -13.82 -14.21
N GLY A 586 0.79 -13.88 -13.07
CA GLY A 586 0.45 -15.16 -12.48
C GLY A 586 -0.77 -15.16 -11.58
N TRP A 587 -1.42 -16.30 -11.58
CA TRP A 587 -2.36 -16.74 -10.55
C TRP A 587 -1.63 -17.70 -9.62
N CYS A 588 -1.75 -17.48 -8.29
CA CYS A 588 -1.15 -18.37 -7.29
C CYS A 588 -2.04 -18.48 -6.07
N ASP A 589 -2.80 -19.55 -5.97
CA ASP A 589 -3.80 -19.74 -4.93
C ASP A 589 -3.63 -21.09 -4.22
N TYR A 590 -3.74 -21.08 -2.91
CA TYR A 590 -3.69 -22.29 -2.07
C TYR A 590 -4.61 -22.14 -0.88
N LEU A 591 -5.49 -23.10 -0.68
CA LEU A 591 -6.33 -23.20 0.51
C LEU A 591 -6.56 -24.68 0.90
N GLN A 592 -6.13 -25.10 2.10
CA GLN A 592 -6.41 -26.39 2.72
C GLN A 592 -6.16 -27.63 1.80
N GLY A 593 -5.13 -27.57 0.97
CA GLY A 593 -4.74 -28.66 0.07
C GLY A 593 -5.23 -28.51 -1.37
N GLU A 594 -6.18 -27.64 -1.62
CA GLU A 594 -6.54 -27.22 -2.98
C GLU A 594 -5.57 -26.14 -3.48
N TYR A 595 -5.06 -26.29 -4.69
CA TYR A 595 -4.06 -25.36 -5.22
C TYR A 595 -4.08 -25.24 -6.73
N LEU A 596 -3.75 -24.04 -7.19
CA LEU A 596 -3.54 -23.70 -8.59
C LEU A 596 -2.48 -22.61 -8.73
N ALA A 597 -1.46 -22.88 -9.53
CA ALA A 597 -0.59 -21.84 -10.05
C ALA A 597 -0.64 -21.84 -11.58
N GLU A 598 -0.87 -20.66 -12.16
CA GLU A 598 -0.77 -20.42 -13.60
C GLU A 598 0.05 -19.17 -13.82
N PHE A 599 1.19 -19.30 -14.51
CA PHE A 599 2.13 -18.20 -14.69
C PHE A 599 2.48 -18.03 -16.16
N GLU A 600 2.62 -16.78 -16.59
CA GLU A 600 3.13 -16.40 -17.89
C GLU A 600 4.39 -15.56 -17.75
N LEU A 601 5.43 -15.90 -18.50
CA LEU A 601 6.59 -15.03 -18.74
C LEU A 601 6.33 -14.27 -20.04
N ILE A 602 6.36 -12.96 -19.97
CA ILE A 602 6.00 -12.07 -21.07
C ILE A 602 7.18 -11.16 -21.40
N ARG A 603 7.48 -11.01 -22.69
CA ARG A 603 8.38 -9.95 -23.20
C ARG A 603 7.53 -8.77 -23.68
N LEU A 604 7.94 -7.58 -23.28
CA LEU A 604 7.34 -6.31 -23.71
C LEU A 604 8.11 -5.79 -24.93
N LYS A 605 7.38 -5.54 -26.06
CA LYS A 605 7.93 -5.05 -27.33
C LYS A 605 7.44 -3.66 -27.68
#